data_69b048188f3267908530ecc63a0d74ea
#
_entry.id   69b048188f3267908530ecc63a0d74ea
#
_cell.length_a   1.000
_cell.length_b   1.000
_cell.length_c   1.000
_cell.angle_alpha   90.00
_cell.angle_beta   90.00
_cell.angle_gamma   90.00
#
_symmetry.space_group_name_H-M   'P 1'
#
loop_
_entity.id
_entity.type
_entity.pdbx_description
1 polymer ?
#
loop_
_entity_poly.entity_id
_entity_poly.type
_entity_poly.pdbx_seq_one_letter_code
_entity_poly.pdbx_strand_id
1 'polypeptide(L)'
;NNKEGSTNRANFNLNGPLAGDALTMRLYGNINKTEPDAWDINRAQNGSYAAGREGVRNKDINALLSWKVTPQQIIDFSYAYSRQGNIYAGDTQYSNSNMSPNGLVDTLYGQETNRMYRQTWGLTYNGIWDWGQSKAGVYYEKTNNTRLQEGTTGRVEGMINSDVYDTSRLESWRSTAEVNLPFNWLAEQTLT
;
A
#
# COMPACT_ATOMS: atom_id res chain seq x y z
N ASN A 1 -14.56 29.55 -9.73
CA ASN A 1 -13.83 28.35 -10.16
C ASN A 1 -13.09 27.79 -8.96
N ASN A 2 -13.74 26.88 -8.25
CA ASN A 2 -13.08 26.11 -7.19
C ASN A 2 -12.06 25.19 -7.86
N LYS A 3 -10.79 25.51 -7.74
CA LYS A 3 -9.67 24.69 -8.19
C LYS A 3 -9.13 23.82 -7.04
N GLU A 4 -9.96 23.50 -6.07
CA GLU A 4 -9.62 22.55 -5.02
C GLU A 4 -9.61 21.14 -5.59
N GLY A 5 -8.66 20.34 -5.12
CA GLY A 5 -8.45 18.99 -5.61
C GLY A 5 -9.69 18.11 -5.47
N SER A 6 -10.26 17.69 -6.59
CA SER A 6 -11.38 16.77 -6.61
C SER A 6 -10.93 15.35 -6.27
N THR A 7 -11.77 14.61 -5.55
CA THR A 7 -11.52 13.22 -5.23
C THR A 7 -12.53 12.32 -5.90
N ASN A 8 -12.02 11.34 -6.64
CA ASN A 8 -12.81 10.27 -7.24
C ASN A 8 -12.43 8.95 -6.56
N ARG A 9 -13.41 8.19 -6.11
CA ARG A 9 -13.22 6.89 -5.47
C ARG A 9 -14.19 5.87 -6.02
N ALA A 10 -13.67 4.68 -6.30
CA ALA A 10 -14.47 3.51 -6.65
C ALA A 10 -14.02 2.32 -5.80
N ASN A 11 -14.98 1.61 -5.22
CA ASN A 11 -14.77 0.40 -4.44
C ASN A 11 -15.53 -0.75 -5.09
N PHE A 12 -14.97 -1.93 -5.01
CA PHE A 12 -15.66 -3.15 -5.42
C PHE A 12 -15.43 -4.25 -4.38
N ASN A 13 -16.40 -5.14 -4.26
CA ASN A 13 -16.33 -6.32 -3.40
C ASN A 13 -17.17 -7.42 -4.06
N LEU A 14 -16.53 -8.52 -4.40
CA LEU A 14 -17.13 -9.71 -4.97
C LEU A 14 -16.77 -10.89 -4.09
N ASN A 15 -17.73 -11.65 -3.63
CA ASN A 15 -17.51 -12.86 -2.86
C ASN A 15 -18.53 -13.94 -3.23
N GLY A 16 -18.14 -15.18 -3.12
CA GLY A 16 -19.02 -16.30 -3.34
C GLY A 16 -18.29 -17.61 -3.56
N PRO A 17 -19.05 -18.69 -3.69
CA PRO A 17 -18.52 -19.98 -4.02
C PRO A 17 -18.07 -20.04 -5.48
N LEU A 18 -16.93 -20.71 -5.73
CA LEU A 18 -16.45 -21.05 -7.08
C LEU A 18 -16.77 -22.48 -7.44
N ALA A 19 -16.72 -23.38 -6.47
CA ALA A 19 -17.04 -24.79 -6.66
C ALA A 19 -17.78 -25.32 -5.41
N GLY A 20 -19.08 -25.11 -5.38
CA GLY A 20 -19.91 -25.45 -4.23
C GLY A 20 -19.35 -24.85 -2.93
N ASP A 21 -19.48 -25.58 -1.83
CA ASP A 21 -18.94 -25.16 -0.52
C ASP A 21 -17.43 -25.45 -0.36
N ALA A 22 -16.83 -26.15 -1.33
CA ALA A 22 -15.44 -26.57 -1.24
C ALA A 22 -14.45 -25.45 -1.54
N LEU A 23 -14.80 -24.57 -2.46
CA LEU A 23 -13.92 -23.46 -2.86
C LEU A 23 -14.70 -22.15 -2.86
N THR A 24 -14.24 -21.22 -2.05
CA THR A 24 -14.82 -19.87 -1.97
C THR A 24 -13.79 -18.83 -2.35
N MET A 25 -14.28 -17.73 -2.91
CA MET A 25 -13.45 -16.59 -3.32
C MET A 25 -13.99 -15.30 -2.73
N ARG A 26 -13.08 -14.42 -2.37
CA ARG A 26 -13.36 -13.01 -2.12
C ARG A 26 -12.37 -12.15 -2.89
N LEU A 27 -12.88 -11.23 -3.66
CA LEU A 27 -12.10 -10.25 -4.41
C LEU A 27 -12.63 -8.86 -4.09
N TYR A 28 -11.76 -7.98 -3.60
CA TYR A 28 -12.16 -6.61 -3.26
C TYR A 28 -11.02 -5.65 -3.51
N GLY A 29 -11.37 -4.40 -3.70
CA GLY A 29 -10.38 -3.38 -3.93
C GLY A 29 -10.96 -1.98 -3.97
N ASN A 30 -10.06 -1.03 -4.12
CA ASN A 30 -10.35 0.38 -4.13
C ASN A 30 -9.45 1.09 -5.14
N ILE A 31 -10.02 2.05 -5.83
CA ILE A 31 -9.30 3.00 -6.68
C ILE A 31 -9.68 4.38 -6.18
N ASN A 32 -8.66 5.18 -5.87
CA ASN A 32 -8.82 6.53 -5.37
C ASN A 32 -7.86 7.46 -6.10
N LYS A 33 -8.39 8.55 -6.62
CA LYS A 33 -7.59 9.63 -7.19
C LYS A 33 -8.08 10.94 -6.61
N THR A 34 -7.18 11.66 -5.98
CA THR A 34 -7.35 13.07 -5.56
C THR A 34 -6.44 13.92 -6.42
N GLU A 35 -6.99 14.89 -7.11
CA GLU A 35 -6.18 15.86 -7.85
C GLU A 35 -5.43 16.77 -6.88
N PRO A 36 -4.23 17.22 -7.23
CA PRO A 36 -3.53 18.21 -6.43
C PRO A 36 -4.27 19.53 -6.42
N ASP A 37 -4.04 20.32 -5.39
CA ASP A 37 -4.52 21.71 -5.37
C ASP A 37 -3.88 22.49 -6.52
N ALA A 38 -4.58 23.52 -6.99
CA ALA A 38 -4.00 24.41 -7.98
C ALA A 38 -2.77 25.12 -7.40
N TRP A 39 -1.76 25.31 -8.22
CA TRP A 39 -0.49 25.91 -7.84
C TRP A 39 -0.62 27.32 -7.26
N ASP A 40 -1.70 28.02 -7.59
CA ASP A 40 -2.00 29.40 -7.18
C ASP A 40 -3.02 29.47 -6.03
N ILE A 41 -3.34 28.35 -5.37
CA ILE A 41 -4.37 28.30 -4.32
C ILE A 41 -3.99 29.12 -3.09
N ASN A 42 -2.72 29.11 -2.74
CA ASN A 42 -2.15 29.85 -1.63
C ASN A 42 -1.28 31.00 -2.15
N ARG A 43 -1.89 32.04 -2.67
CA ARG A 43 -1.14 33.26 -3.02
C ARG A 43 -0.58 33.85 -1.74
N ALA A 44 0.73 33.76 -1.57
CA ALA A 44 1.37 34.26 -0.39
C ALA A 44 1.34 35.79 -0.34
N GLN A 45 1.17 36.26 0.84
CA GLN A 45 1.59 37.59 1.21
C GLN A 45 3.12 37.61 1.27
N ASN A 46 3.76 38.58 0.63
CA ASN A 46 5.22 38.82 0.67
C ASN A 46 6.11 37.87 -0.16
N GLY A 47 5.66 37.40 -1.30
CA GLY A 47 6.56 36.78 -2.28
C GLY A 47 6.96 35.32 -2.01
N SER A 48 6.49 34.71 -0.93
CA SER A 48 6.61 33.28 -0.71
C SER A 48 5.26 32.57 -0.92
N TYR A 49 5.21 31.57 -1.79
CA TYR A 49 4.00 30.81 -2.02
C TYR A 49 4.05 29.52 -1.20
N ALA A 50 3.04 29.29 -0.40
CA ALA A 50 2.86 27.99 0.22
C ALA A 50 2.35 26.99 -0.85
N ALA A 51 2.92 25.81 -0.88
CA ALA A 51 2.43 24.74 -1.72
C ALA A 51 0.99 24.38 -1.34
N GLY A 52 0.22 23.98 -2.32
CA GLY A 52 -1.07 23.37 -2.14
C GLY A 52 -0.93 21.92 -1.60
N ARG A 53 -2.06 21.29 -1.36
CA ARG A 53 -2.10 19.88 -1.00
C ARG A 53 -1.68 19.03 -2.20
N GLU A 54 -0.79 18.08 -1.97
CA GLU A 54 -0.45 17.07 -2.97
C GLU A 54 -1.67 16.25 -3.36
N GLY A 55 -1.72 15.86 -4.62
CA GLY A 55 -2.66 14.88 -5.09
C GLY A 55 -2.26 13.46 -4.67
N VAL A 56 -3.20 12.55 -4.75
CA VAL A 56 -3.01 11.15 -4.38
C VAL A 56 -3.59 10.24 -5.47
N ARG A 57 -2.87 9.19 -5.81
CA ARG A 57 -3.35 8.13 -6.70
C ARG A 57 -3.09 6.78 -6.07
N ASN A 58 -4.13 6.17 -5.53
CA ASN A 58 -4.07 4.88 -4.86
C ASN A 58 -4.90 3.84 -5.61
N LYS A 59 -4.38 2.64 -5.67
CA LYS A 59 -5.09 1.45 -6.14
C LYS A 59 -4.72 0.30 -5.22
N ASP A 60 -5.72 -0.48 -4.84
CA ASP A 60 -5.50 -1.73 -4.13
C ASP A 60 -6.46 -2.80 -4.63
N ILE A 61 -5.96 -4.01 -4.67
CA ILE A 61 -6.73 -5.21 -4.97
C ILE A 61 -6.31 -6.31 -4.01
N ASN A 62 -7.30 -7.03 -3.49
CA ASN A 62 -7.13 -8.13 -2.57
C ASN A 62 -7.93 -9.32 -3.08
N ALA A 63 -7.29 -10.47 -3.15
CA ALA A 63 -7.90 -11.74 -3.50
C ALA A 63 -7.66 -12.75 -2.37
N LEU A 64 -8.71 -13.45 -1.98
CA LEU A 64 -8.69 -14.52 -0.99
C LEU A 64 -9.39 -15.72 -1.59
N LEU A 65 -8.71 -16.86 -1.62
CA LEU A 65 -9.26 -18.16 -1.98
C LEU A 65 -9.19 -19.06 -0.77
N SER A 66 -10.30 -19.69 -0.42
CA SER A 66 -10.37 -20.66 0.66
C SER A 66 -10.84 -21.99 0.11
N TRP A 67 -10.00 -23.02 0.23
CA TRP A 67 -10.27 -24.36 -0.23
C TRP A 67 -10.38 -25.32 0.94
N LYS A 68 -11.58 -25.84 1.13
CA LYS A 68 -11.85 -26.97 2.03
C LYS A 68 -11.48 -28.26 1.34
N VAL A 69 -10.27 -28.73 1.55
CA VAL A 69 -9.79 -30.02 1.00
C VAL A 69 -10.59 -31.17 1.59
N THR A 70 -10.83 -31.09 2.89
CA THR A 70 -11.76 -31.92 3.67
C THR A 70 -12.49 -31.01 4.68
N PRO A 71 -13.54 -31.49 5.37
CA PRO A 71 -14.16 -30.71 6.44
C PRO A 71 -13.20 -30.28 7.55
N GLN A 72 -12.09 -31.01 7.73
CA GLN A 72 -11.10 -30.76 8.76
C GLN A 72 -9.83 -30.08 8.25
N GLN A 73 -9.67 -29.87 6.94
CA GLN A 73 -8.46 -29.34 6.34
C GLN A 73 -8.79 -28.22 5.38
N ILE A 74 -8.24 -27.05 5.63
CA ILE A 74 -8.48 -25.83 4.84
C ILE A 74 -7.14 -25.27 4.41
N ILE A 75 -7.05 -24.93 3.13
CA ILE A 75 -5.94 -24.18 2.54
C ILE A 75 -6.48 -22.83 2.10
N ASP A 76 -5.86 -21.77 2.59
CA ASP A 76 -6.16 -20.42 2.20
C ASP A 76 -5.01 -19.84 1.38
N PHE A 77 -5.35 -19.24 0.26
CA PHE A 77 -4.42 -18.48 -0.56
C PHE A 77 -4.85 -17.03 -0.56
N SER A 78 -3.92 -16.13 -0.28
CA SER A 78 -4.15 -14.69 -0.30
C SER A 78 -3.18 -13.97 -1.23
N TYR A 79 -3.68 -12.99 -1.92
CA TYR A 79 -2.89 -12.07 -2.73
C TYR A 79 -3.38 -10.65 -2.47
N ALA A 80 -2.45 -9.74 -2.24
CA ALA A 80 -2.74 -8.31 -2.18
C ALA A 80 -1.75 -7.53 -3.02
N TYR A 81 -2.27 -6.57 -3.75
CA TYR A 81 -1.49 -5.58 -4.47
C TYR A 81 -1.97 -4.21 -4.08
N SER A 82 -1.06 -3.33 -3.74
CA SER A 82 -1.36 -1.92 -3.54
C SER A 82 -0.35 -1.04 -4.29
N ARG A 83 -0.86 0.06 -4.80
CA ARG A 83 -0.08 1.13 -5.38
C ARG A 83 -0.52 2.44 -4.75
N GLN A 84 0.42 3.17 -4.21
CA GLN A 84 0.23 4.51 -3.70
C GLN A 84 1.14 5.46 -4.46
N GLY A 85 0.62 6.62 -4.81
CA GLY A 85 1.39 7.65 -5.50
C GLY A 85 0.97 9.03 -5.03
N ASN A 86 1.94 9.92 -4.86
CA ASN A 86 1.72 11.32 -4.58
C ASN A 86 1.91 12.12 -5.86
N ILE A 87 0.99 13.06 -6.10
CA ILE A 87 1.02 13.97 -7.24
C ILE A 87 1.53 15.31 -6.73
N TYR A 88 2.63 15.76 -7.30
CA TYR A 88 3.32 16.95 -6.86
C TYR A 88 2.46 18.23 -7.05
N ALA A 89 2.38 19.04 -6.00
CA ALA A 89 1.67 20.32 -5.99
C ALA A 89 2.55 21.48 -5.50
N GLY A 90 3.85 21.26 -5.38
CA GLY A 90 4.82 22.22 -4.85
C GLY A 90 5.35 21.84 -3.47
N ASP A 91 6.39 22.52 -3.04
CA ASP A 91 7.00 22.31 -1.74
C ASP A 91 6.88 23.57 -0.89
N THR A 92 6.41 23.43 0.35
CA THR A 92 6.20 24.54 1.27
C THR A 92 7.49 25.08 1.88
N GLN A 93 8.57 24.31 1.82
CA GLN A 93 9.79 24.63 2.57
C GLN A 93 10.77 25.48 1.77
N TYR A 94 10.56 25.68 0.48
CA TYR A 94 11.57 26.27 -0.39
C TYR A 94 11.06 27.45 -1.21
N SER A 95 10.96 28.59 -0.58
CA SER A 95 11.06 29.85 -1.28
C SER A 95 12.56 30.22 -1.44
N ASN A 96 13.27 29.48 -2.25
CA ASN A 96 14.66 29.82 -2.56
C ASN A 96 14.69 30.65 -3.83
N SER A 97 15.54 31.70 -3.84
CA SER A 97 15.71 32.63 -4.95
C SER A 97 16.13 31.98 -6.29
N ASN A 98 16.47 30.69 -6.29
CA ASN A 98 16.84 29.93 -7.47
C ASN A 98 15.70 29.01 -7.99
N MET A 99 14.57 29.01 -7.31
CA MET A 99 13.38 28.31 -7.78
C MET A 99 12.41 29.31 -8.40
N SER A 100 11.54 28.82 -9.26
CA SER A 100 10.37 29.61 -9.69
C SER A 100 9.82 30.40 -8.51
N PRO A 101 9.35 31.65 -8.71
CA PRO A 101 8.86 32.51 -7.62
C PRO A 101 7.83 31.83 -6.72
N ASN A 102 7.38 30.64 -7.06
CA ASN A 102 6.34 29.89 -6.39
C ASN A 102 6.87 28.70 -5.58
N GLY A 103 8.17 28.44 -5.50
CA GLY A 103 8.70 27.21 -4.93
C GLY A 103 8.29 25.95 -5.69
N LEU A 104 7.73 26.13 -6.89
CA LEU A 104 7.25 25.05 -7.75
C LEU A 104 8.29 24.75 -8.82
N VAL A 105 8.56 23.49 -9.01
CA VAL A 105 9.17 23.01 -10.24
C VAL A 105 8.04 22.80 -11.23
N ASP A 106 7.82 23.76 -12.10
CA ASP A 106 6.67 23.79 -13.03
C ASP A 106 6.54 22.50 -13.87
N THR A 107 7.67 21.90 -14.24
CA THR A 107 7.72 20.64 -15.00
C THR A 107 7.23 19.43 -14.20
N LEU A 108 7.19 19.51 -12.88
CA LEU A 108 6.78 18.41 -12.00
C LEU A 108 5.33 18.54 -11.55
N TYR A 109 4.74 19.72 -11.67
CA TYR A 109 3.38 19.96 -11.24
C TYR A 109 2.40 18.97 -11.92
N GLY A 110 1.60 18.28 -11.12
CA GLY A 110 0.66 17.29 -11.61
C GLY A 110 1.27 15.93 -11.97
N GLN A 111 2.59 15.75 -11.82
CA GLN A 111 3.25 14.48 -12.02
C GLN A 111 3.37 13.68 -10.71
N GLU A 112 3.41 12.36 -10.83
CA GLU A 112 3.66 11.50 -9.67
C GLU A 112 5.15 11.47 -9.34
N THR A 113 5.53 12.07 -8.23
CA THR A 113 6.92 12.15 -7.78
C THR A 113 7.30 11.08 -6.78
N ASN A 114 6.32 10.44 -6.14
CA ASN A 114 6.54 9.34 -5.22
C ASN A 114 5.54 8.23 -5.52
N ARG A 115 6.04 7.00 -5.67
CA ARG A 115 5.24 5.81 -5.96
C ARG A 115 5.71 4.64 -5.13
N MET A 116 4.81 4.02 -4.41
CA MET A 116 5.07 2.79 -3.68
C MET A 116 4.18 1.68 -4.21
N TYR A 117 4.80 0.56 -4.51
CA TYR A 117 4.15 -0.66 -4.95
C TYR A 117 4.40 -1.74 -3.91
N ARG A 118 3.36 -2.39 -3.46
CA ARG A 118 3.45 -3.50 -2.51
C ARG A 118 2.68 -4.69 -3.02
N GLN A 119 3.30 -5.85 -2.99
CA GLN A 119 2.68 -7.13 -3.29
C GLN A 119 2.88 -8.06 -2.10
N THR A 120 1.82 -8.73 -1.71
CA THR A 120 1.86 -9.76 -0.66
C THR A 120 1.19 -11.03 -1.15
N TRP A 121 1.81 -12.16 -0.86
CA TRP A 121 1.31 -13.48 -1.13
C TRP A 121 1.28 -14.26 0.17
N GLY A 122 0.22 -14.99 0.40
CA GLY A 122 0.09 -15.85 1.56
C GLY A 122 -0.48 -17.20 1.16
N LEU A 123 0.07 -18.25 1.73
CA LEU A 123 -0.46 -19.60 1.67
C LEU A 123 -0.51 -20.14 3.08
N THR A 124 -1.69 -20.48 3.56
CA THR A 124 -1.89 -21.02 4.90
C THR A 124 -2.63 -22.34 4.84
N TYR A 125 -2.24 -23.23 5.73
CA TYR A 125 -2.89 -24.51 5.96
C TYR A 125 -3.40 -24.59 7.39
N ASN A 126 -4.63 -25.01 7.57
CA ASN A 126 -5.25 -25.29 8.86
C ASN A 126 -5.78 -26.71 8.86
N GLY A 127 -5.36 -27.51 9.82
CA GLY A 127 -5.80 -28.89 9.98
C GLY A 127 -6.34 -29.16 11.38
N ILE A 128 -7.47 -29.85 11.46
CA ILE A 128 -8.06 -30.37 12.68
C ILE A 128 -7.90 -31.88 12.66
N TRP A 129 -7.27 -32.41 13.71
CA TRP A 129 -6.91 -33.82 13.84
C TRP A 129 -7.50 -34.39 15.13
N ASP A 130 -7.57 -35.69 15.25
CA ASP A 130 -8.04 -36.33 16.50
C ASP A 130 -7.14 -35.99 17.69
N TRP A 131 -5.87 -35.69 17.44
CA TRP A 131 -4.86 -35.37 18.45
C TRP A 131 -4.70 -33.88 18.72
N GLY A 132 -5.31 -33.01 17.96
CA GLY A 132 -5.17 -31.57 18.11
C GLY A 132 -5.36 -30.78 16.82
N GLN A 133 -4.76 -29.60 16.77
CA GLN A 133 -4.84 -28.71 15.61
C GLN A 133 -3.44 -28.36 15.14
N SER A 134 -3.29 -28.21 13.82
CA SER A 134 -2.07 -27.74 13.20
C SER A 134 -2.35 -26.55 12.27
N LYS A 135 -1.43 -25.58 12.27
CA LYS A 135 -1.44 -24.46 11.34
C LYS A 135 -0.05 -24.29 10.76
N ALA A 136 0.01 -23.99 9.48
CA ALA A 136 1.25 -23.62 8.82
C ALA A 136 0.98 -22.50 7.83
N GLY A 137 1.95 -21.62 7.65
CA GLY A 137 1.81 -20.50 6.71
C GLY A 137 3.14 -20.08 6.13
N VAL A 138 3.11 -19.67 4.86
CA VAL A 138 4.21 -19.05 4.15
C VAL A 138 3.72 -17.75 3.55
N TYR A 139 4.48 -16.69 3.76
CA TYR A 139 4.14 -15.35 3.31
C TYR A 139 5.32 -14.73 2.60
N TYR A 140 5.04 -14.07 1.51
CA TYR A 140 6.00 -13.30 0.75
C TYR A 140 5.51 -11.87 0.60
N GLU A 141 6.38 -10.92 0.83
CA GLU A 141 6.11 -9.50 0.61
C GLU A 141 7.23 -8.87 -0.21
N LYS A 142 6.81 -8.07 -1.18
CA LYS A 142 7.71 -7.24 -1.99
C LYS A 142 7.19 -5.83 -2.00
N THR A 143 8.05 -4.89 -1.63
CA THR A 143 7.79 -3.46 -1.69
C THR A 143 8.83 -2.79 -2.58
N ASN A 144 8.37 -2.02 -3.55
CA ASN A 144 9.20 -1.13 -4.36
C ASN A 144 8.75 0.31 -4.08
N ASN A 145 9.67 1.16 -3.69
CA ASN A 145 9.42 2.58 -3.51
C ASN A 145 10.29 3.34 -4.50
N THR A 146 9.67 4.16 -5.33
CA THR A 146 10.34 5.04 -6.28
C THR A 146 9.95 6.47 -5.93
N ARG A 147 10.92 7.26 -5.56
CA ARG A 147 10.72 8.68 -5.24
C ARG A 147 11.67 9.56 -6.03
N LEU A 148 11.25 10.77 -6.27
CA LEU A 148 12.12 11.77 -6.86
C LEU A 148 13.24 12.10 -5.87
N GLN A 149 14.45 12.17 -6.38
CA GLN A 149 15.61 12.50 -5.55
C GLN A 149 15.51 13.94 -5.06
N GLU A 150 15.56 14.11 -3.76
CA GLU A 150 15.60 15.43 -3.12
C GLU A 150 17.06 15.83 -2.88
N GLY A 151 17.40 17.04 -3.31
CA GLY A 151 18.73 17.63 -3.16
C GLY A 151 19.69 17.34 -4.30
N THR A 152 20.51 18.29 -4.63
CA THR A 152 21.56 18.18 -5.66
C THR A 152 22.69 17.24 -5.27
N THR A 153 22.79 16.85 -4.00
CA THR A 153 23.83 15.95 -3.50
C THR A 153 23.39 15.21 -2.22
N GLY A 154 22.10 15.09 -1.97
CA GLY A 154 21.58 14.51 -0.72
C GLY A 154 21.92 15.32 0.54
N ARG A 155 22.27 16.57 0.39
CA ARG A 155 22.75 17.43 1.49
C ARG A 155 21.82 18.55 1.90
N VAL A 156 20.91 18.91 1.03
CA VAL A 156 19.94 19.99 1.32
C VAL A 156 18.56 19.42 1.12
N GLU A 157 17.86 19.26 2.19
CA GLU A 157 16.46 18.92 2.18
C GLU A 157 15.71 19.94 1.32
N GLY A 158 14.99 19.43 0.29
CA GLY A 158 14.10 20.21 -0.54
C GLY A 158 14.57 20.73 -1.88
N MET A 159 15.79 20.50 -2.26
CA MET A 159 16.15 20.69 -3.67
C MET A 159 15.72 19.43 -4.45
N ILE A 160 14.66 19.55 -5.20
CA ILE A 160 14.16 18.45 -6.03
C ILE A 160 14.94 18.41 -7.34
N ASN A 161 15.55 17.27 -7.62
CA ASN A 161 16.13 17.02 -8.92
C ASN A 161 15.08 16.37 -9.82
N SER A 162 14.59 17.12 -10.81
CA SER A 162 13.43 16.71 -11.63
C SER A 162 13.67 15.48 -12.50
N ASP A 163 14.92 15.05 -12.67
CA ASP A 163 15.30 14.04 -13.64
C ASP A 163 15.79 12.73 -13.00
N VAL A 164 15.94 12.70 -11.69
CA VAL A 164 16.52 11.55 -10.99
C VAL A 164 15.54 10.96 -9.98
N TYR A 165 15.30 9.65 -10.13
CA TYR A 165 14.49 8.87 -9.22
C TYR A 165 15.33 7.86 -8.47
N ASP A 166 15.16 7.81 -7.17
CA ASP A 166 15.69 6.74 -6.33
C ASP A 166 14.66 5.64 -6.20
N THR A 167 15.11 4.40 -6.34
CA THR A 167 14.27 3.22 -6.18
C THR A 167 14.85 2.34 -5.10
N SER A 168 14.05 2.08 -4.07
CA SER A 168 14.35 1.08 -3.05
C SER A 168 13.43 -0.12 -3.19
N ARG A 169 13.98 -1.31 -2.94
CA ARG A 169 13.26 -2.58 -2.99
C ARG A 169 13.48 -3.34 -1.71
N LEU A 170 12.40 -3.79 -1.12
CA LEU A 170 12.38 -4.68 0.02
C LEU A 170 11.65 -5.96 -0.35
N GLU A 171 12.24 -7.08 0.00
CA GLU A 171 11.62 -8.40 -0.11
C GLU A 171 11.75 -9.13 1.20
N SER A 172 10.70 -9.78 1.64
CA SER A 172 10.72 -10.56 2.87
C SER A 172 9.92 -11.84 2.73
N TRP A 173 10.41 -12.88 3.35
CA TRP A 173 9.73 -14.16 3.52
C TRP A 173 9.49 -14.40 5.00
N ARG A 174 8.32 -14.91 5.31
CA ARG A 174 7.97 -15.34 6.66
C ARG A 174 7.27 -16.69 6.59
N SER A 175 7.70 -17.62 7.42
CA SER A 175 7.00 -18.89 7.64
C SER A 175 6.58 -19.00 9.09
N THR A 176 5.45 -19.64 9.32
CA THR A 176 4.90 -19.90 10.65
C THR A 176 4.44 -21.34 10.70
N ALA A 177 4.60 -21.97 11.85
CA ALA A 177 4.04 -23.28 12.16
C ALA A 177 3.57 -23.28 13.61
N GLU A 178 2.40 -23.83 13.85
CA GLU A 178 1.77 -23.91 15.17
C GLU A 178 1.10 -25.27 15.30
N VAL A 179 1.25 -25.89 16.44
CA VAL A 179 0.58 -27.13 16.82
C VAL A 179 -0.05 -26.95 18.18
N ASN A 180 -1.35 -27.16 18.29
CA ASN A 180 -2.11 -27.08 19.53
C ASN A 180 -2.51 -28.49 19.93
N LEU A 181 -2.00 -28.96 21.05
CA LEU A 181 -2.26 -30.27 21.62
C LEU A 181 -3.10 -30.10 22.89
N PRO A 182 -4.38 -30.53 22.89
CA PRO A 182 -5.12 -30.60 24.14
C PRO A 182 -4.56 -31.77 24.99
N PHE A 183 -4.30 -31.51 26.25
CA PHE A 183 -3.96 -32.57 27.20
C PHE A 183 -4.59 -32.30 28.56
N ASN A 184 -5.01 -33.35 29.22
CA ASN A 184 -5.62 -33.31 30.54
C ASN A 184 -4.63 -33.84 31.57
N TRP A 185 -4.09 -32.94 32.39
CA TRP A 185 -3.30 -33.30 33.58
C TRP A 185 -3.75 -32.41 34.72
N LEU A 186 -4.61 -32.95 35.59
CA LEU A 186 -5.23 -32.23 36.71
C LEU A 186 -6.25 -31.15 36.32
N ALA A 187 -6.21 -30.61 35.11
CA ALA A 187 -7.14 -29.70 34.49
C ALA A 187 -6.96 -29.74 32.97
N GLU A 188 -7.95 -29.24 32.21
CA GLU A 188 -7.77 -29.05 30.77
C GLU A 188 -6.67 -28.03 30.50
N GLN A 189 -5.68 -28.43 29.72
CA GLN A 189 -4.58 -27.59 29.30
C GLN A 189 -4.34 -27.74 27.80
N THR A 190 -3.85 -26.68 27.18
CA THR A 190 -3.48 -26.68 25.77
C THR A 190 -2.02 -26.23 25.65
N LEU A 191 -1.21 -27.05 24.97
CA LEU A 191 0.15 -26.68 24.60
C LEU A 191 0.13 -26.03 23.22
N THR A 192 0.67 -24.84 23.13
CA THR A 192 0.77 -24.06 21.89
C THR A 192 2.21 -23.86 21.48
#